data_eba05f676de097a7ab24481337af4c95
#
_entry.id   eba05f676de097a7ab24481337af4c95
#
_cell.length_a   1.000
_cell.length_b   1.000
_cell.length_c   1.000
_cell.angle_alpha   90.00
_cell.angle_beta   90.00
_cell.angle_gamma   90.00
#
_symmetry.space_group_name_H-M   'P 1'
#
loop_
_entity.id
_entity.type
_entity.pdbx_description
1 polymer ?
#
loop_
_entity_poly.entity_id
_entity_poly.type
_entity_poly.pdbx_seq_one_letter_code
_entity_poly.pdbx_strand_id
1 'polypeptide(L)'
;MIILPAIDLKDGKCVRLFQGDYATAEQVAEDPVKTAQSFEEQGARWVHLVDLDGAKARRPVNDSTVFSIRDNVSMNIEVGGGIRDMDTVEYYLSHGINRIILGSAALHNPEFVREAVKKYGKKIAVGIDALKGKVAAEGWTAQSEVDYLEMAKRMEDIGVRYLIVTDIYKDGTMNGPNLVMLDKVNRAVSCNIIASGGVSNLKDIVDLNALGVYGAIAGKSIYTKALDLTAAITASQRLSGKSFKCSEEEEDHLERYFKKSELIPCIVQEASTNEVLMLAYMNRESMAKTLETGYTWFYSRSRQTLWNKGATSGHTQKVISMYADCDDDTLLVKVVQTGAACHTGSHSCFYKEIARN
;
A
#
# COMPACT_ATOMS: atom_id res chain seq x y z
N MET A 1 -0.49 -10.36 0.62
CA MET A 1 -0.40 -9.11 1.39
C MET A 1 -0.77 -9.38 2.84
N ILE A 2 -0.19 -8.70 3.85
CA ILE A 2 -0.61 -8.81 5.27
C ILE A 2 -1.52 -7.64 5.63
N ILE A 3 -2.49 -7.89 6.53
CA ILE A 3 -3.32 -6.83 7.11
C ILE A 3 -2.81 -6.58 8.53
N LEU A 4 -2.57 -5.31 8.84
CA LEU A 4 -2.12 -4.86 10.15
C LEU A 4 -3.22 -3.96 10.76
N PRO A 5 -4.07 -4.51 11.63
CA PRO A 5 -4.96 -3.65 12.42
C PRO A 5 -4.12 -2.72 13.30
N ALA A 6 -4.56 -1.46 13.45
CA ALA A 6 -3.79 -0.44 14.16
C ALA A 6 -4.41 -0.06 15.50
N ILE A 7 -3.56 0.10 16.51
CA ILE A 7 -3.90 0.67 17.82
C ILE A 7 -2.98 1.88 18.05
N ASP A 8 -3.56 3.06 18.12
CA ASP A 8 -2.87 4.25 18.56
C ASP A 8 -3.09 4.41 20.07
N LEU A 9 -1.99 4.55 20.81
CA LEU A 9 -2.00 4.66 22.26
C LEU A 9 -1.82 6.13 22.69
N LYS A 10 -2.76 6.63 23.46
CA LYS A 10 -2.68 7.92 24.13
C LYS A 10 -3.25 7.79 25.55
N ASP A 11 -2.49 8.23 26.54
CA ASP A 11 -2.85 8.11 27.95
C ASP A 11 -3.24 6.66 28.35
N GLY A 12 -2.54 5.66 27.78
CA GLY A 12 -2.79 4.22 27.99
C GLY A 12 -4.06 3.66 27.34
N LYS A 13 -4.76 4.42 26.48
CA LYS A 13 -6.02 4.05 25.82
C LYS A 13 -5.89 3.96 24.33
N CYS A 14 -6.81 3.23 23.70
CA CYS A 14 -6.93 3.19 22.24
C CYS A 14 -7.63 4.45 21.72
N VAL A 15 -6.96 5.23 20.91
CA VAL A 15 -7.53 6.42 20.30
C VAL A 15 -7.37 6.41 18.77
N ARG A 16 -8.08 7.30 18.09
CA ARG A 16 -7.85 7.63 16.69
C ARG A 16 -7.79 9.14 16.53
N LEU A 17 -6.89 9.59 15.65
CA LEU A 17 -6.77 10.97 15.24
C LEU A 17 -7.39 11.15 13.85
N PHE A 18 -7.81 12.35 13.51
CA PHE A 18 -8.17 12.75 12.17
C PHE A 18 -7.01 13.55 11.57
N GLN A 19 -6.40 13.01 10.51
CA GLN A 19 -5.23 13.62 9.84
C GLN A 19 -4.09 14.01 10.81
N GLY A 20 -3.90 13.20 11.88
CA GLY A 20 -2.85 13.38 12.87
C GLY A 20 -3.07 14.53 13.87
N ASP A 21 -4.20 15.21 13.82
CA ASP A 21 -4.48 16.29 14.76
C ASP A 21 -4.83 15.75 16.16
N TYR A 22 -3.97 15.99 17.13
CA TYR A 22 -4.13 15.54 18.51
C TYR A 22 -5.37 16.15 19.20
N ALA A 23 -5.87 17.30 18.73
CA ALA A 23 -7.10 17.90 19.25
C ALA A 23 -8.35 17.09 18.85
N THR A 24 -8.26 16.26 17.82
CA THR A 24 -9.33 15.38 17.34
C THR A 24 -9.29 13.99 17.96
N ALA A 25 -8.44 13.76 18.95
CA ALA A 25 -8.29 12.45 19.57
C ALA A 25 -9.63 11.93 20.10
N GLU A 26 -10.11 10.85 19.51
CA GLU A 26 -11.33 10.15 19.90
C GLU A 26 -10.95 8.79 20.48
N GLN A 27 -11.43 8.48 21.69
CA GLN A 27 -11.26 7.16 22.26
C GLN A 27 -12.15 6.17 21.54
N VAL A 28 -11.56 5.11 20.97
CA VAL A 28 -12.26 4.09 20.17
C VAL A 28 -12.40 2.75 20.89
N ALA A 29 -11.57 2.51 21.93
CA ALA A 29 -11.68 1.37 22.82
C ALA A 29 -11.03 1.69 24.17
N GLU A 30 -11.51 1.04 25.26
CA GLU A 30 -10.98 1.29 26.60
C GLU A 30 -9.72 0.46 26.90
N ASP A 31 -9.69 -0.78 26.44
CA ASP A 31 -8.68 -1.77 26.81
C ASP A 31 -7.85 -2.17 25.58
N PRO A 32 -6.60 -1.69 25.48
CA PRO A 32 -5.73 -2.04 24.36
C PRO A 32 -5.39 -3.53 24.26
N VAL A 33 -5.30 -4.25 25.40
CA VAL A 33 -5.01 -5.68 25.41
C VAL A 33 -6.18 -6.47 24.85
N LYS A 34 -7.40 -6.20 25.31
CA LYS A 34 -8.61 -6.85 24.76
C LYS A 34 -8.82 -6.51 23.28
N THR A 35 -8.48 -5.29 22.87
CA THR A 35 -8.56 -4.89 21.48
C THR A 35 -7.60 -5.72 20.63
N ALA A 36 -6.34 -5.88 21.06
CA ALA A 36 -5.36 -6.71 20.36
C ALA A 36 -5.76 -8.19 20.33
N GLN A 37 -6.28 -8.73 21.43
CA GLN A 37 -6.82 -10.10 21.49
C GLN A 37 -7.97 -10.30 20.50
N SER A 38 -8.89 -9.34 20.41
CA SER A 38 -9.97 -9.39 19.42
C SER A 38 -9.47 -9.39 17.98
N PHE A 39 -8.38 -8.67 17.69
CA PHE A 39 -7.76 -8.72 16.35
C PHE A 39 -7.13 -10.08 16.07
N GLU A 40 -6.48 -10.69 17.05
CA GLU A 40 -5.93 -12.04 16.95
C GLU A 40 -7.02 -13.09 16.69
N GLU A 41 -8.13 -13.03 17.44
CA GLU A 41 -9.29 -13.91 17.27
C GLU A 41 -9.90 -13.80 15.86
N GLN A 42 -9.85 -12.62 15.24
CA GLN A 42 -10.27 -12.38 13.87
C GLN A 42 -9.24 -12.82 12.81
N GLY A 43 -8.10 -13.39 13.24
CA GLY A 43 -7.08 -13.98 12.36
C GLY A 43 -5.94 -13.05 11.99
N ALA A 44 -5.79 -11.88 12.62
CA ALA A 44 -4.63 -11.03 12.42
C ALA A 44 -3.35 -11.74 12.89
N ARG A 45 -2.26 -11.55 12.12
CA ARG A 45 -0.94 -12.08 12.45
C ARG A 45 0.06 -11.01 12.86
N TRP A 46 -0.30 -9.78 12.63
CA TRP A 46 0.45 -8.59 12.98
C TRP A 46 -0.51 -7.54 13.55
N VAL A 47 -0.01 -6.74 14.49
CA VAL A 47 -0.65 -5.52 14.96
C VAL A 47 0.32 -4.36 14.84
N HIS A 48 -0.18 -3.21 14.40
CA HIS A 48 0.55 -1.96 14.29
C HIS A 48 0.24 -1.08 15.49
N LEU A 49 1.23 -0.74 16.31
CA LEU A 49 1.08 0.09 17.49
C LEU A 49 1.79 1.43 17.30
N VAL A 50 1.14 2.51 17.70
CA VAL A 50 1.74 3.85 17.74
C VAL A 50 1.60 4.43 19.13
N ASP A 51 2.73 4.72 19.77
CA ASP A 51 2.79 5.50 21.01
C ASP A 51 2.73 6.99 20.67
N LEU A 52 1.52 7.56 20.67
CA LEU A 52 1.29 8.97 20.33
C LEU A 52 1.91 9.92 21.36
N ASP A 53 1.83 9.56 22.64
CA ASP A 53 2.47 10.34 23.70
C ASP A 53 3.99 10.26 23.58
N GLY A 54 4.52 9.09 23.24
CA GLY A 54 5.93 8.87 22.96
C GLY A 54 6.41 9.66 21.76
N ALA A 55 5.64 9.72 20.69
CA ALA A 55 5.96 10.54 19.52
C ALA A 55 6.15 12.02 19.90
N LYS A 56 5.27 12.54 20.75
CA LYS A 56 5.32 13.93 21.27
C LYS A 56 6.44 14.13 22.29
N ALA A 57 6.61 13.18 23.22
CA ALA A 57 7.62 13.25 24.28
C ALA A 57 9.04 12.93 23.80
N ARG A 58 9.18 12.39 22.56
CA ARG A 58 10.45 11.93 21.97
C ARG A 58 11.13 10.81 22.75
N ARG A 59 10.37 10.00 23.45
CA ARG A 59 10.79 8.82 24.23
C ARG A 59 9.58 7.93 24.48
N PRO A 60 9.76 6.64 24.85
CA PRO A 60 8.65 5.78 25.25
C PRO A 60 7.82 6.40 26.39
N VAL A 61 6.49 6.29 26.29
CA VAL A 61 5.52 6.73 27.31
C VAL A 61 4.50 5.64 27.60
N ASN A 62 3.98 4.95 26.60
CA ASN A 62 3.00 3.88 26.73
C ASN A 62 3.66 2.48 26.62
N ASP A 63 4.95 2.36 26.88
CA ASP A 63 5.72 1.12 26.78
C ASP A 63 5.16 -0.01 27.65
N SER A 64 4.71 0.29 28.88
CA SER A 64 4.03 -0.68 29.76
C SER A 64 2.77 -1.28 29.11
N THR A 65 1.98 -0.48 28.41
CA THR A 65 0.81 -0.92 27.67
C THR A 65 1.21 -1.78 26.46
N VAL A 66 2.25 -1.37 25.73
CA VAL A 66 2.81 -2.13 24.62
C VAL A 66 3.26 -3.52 25.07
N PHE A 67 3.96 -3.61 26.21
CA PHE A 67 4.41 -4.90 26.76
C PHE A 67 3.24 -5.73 27.28
N SER A 68 2.25 -5.10 27.91
CA SER A 68 1.02 -5.81 28.30
C SER A 68 0.30 -6.43 27.09
N ILE A 69 0.27 -5.74 25.94
CA ILE A 69 -0.24 -6.35 24.70
C ILE A 69 0.65 -7.52 24.28
N ARG A 70 1.99 -7.35 24.28
CA ARG A 70 2.93 -8.40 23.89
C ARG A 70 2.75 -9.68 24.70
N ASP A 71 2.54 -9.56 25.99
CA ASP A 71 2.41 -10.69 26.91
C ASP A 71 1.09 -11.45 26.75
N ASN A 72 0.08 -10.83 26.12
CA ASN A 72 -1.27 -11.36 26.02
C ASN A 72 -1.71 -11.76 24.59
N VAL A 73 -0.84 -11.61 23.57
CA VAL A 73 -1.12 -12.05 22.20
C VAL A 73 0.09 -12.78 21.61
N SER A 74 -0.16 -13.69 20.68
CA SER A 74 0.89 -14.38 19.92
C SER A 74 1.23 -13.70 18.59
N MET A 75 0.44 -12.70 18.18
CA MET A 75 0.70 -11.91 16.99
C MET A 75 2.07 -11.23 17.03
N ASN A 76 2.63 -11.00 15.87
CA ASN A 76 3.78 -10.11 15.76
C ASN A 76 3.33 -8.66 15.99
N ILE A 77 4.19 -7.91 16.66
CA ILE A 77 3.96 -6.50 17.00
C ILE A 77 5.00 -5.63 16.32
N GLU A 78 4.54 -4.58 15.64
CA GLU A 78 5.40 -3.47 15.27
C GLU A 78 4.99 -2.23 16.07
N VAL A 79 5.96 -1.45 16.52
CA VAL A 79 5.72 -0.26 17.32
C VAL A 79 6.52 0.93 16.80
N GLY A 80 5.86 2.10 16.77
CA GLY A 80 6.44 3.40 16.51
C GLY A 80 6.03 4.43 17.56
N GLY A 81 6.69 5.57 17.54
CA GLY A 81 6.44 6.67 18.48
C GLY A 81 7.58 6.86 19.49
N GLY A 82 8.31 7.97 19.39
CA GLY A 82 9.35 8.38 20.33
C GLY A 82 10.69 7.67 20.23
N ILE A 83 10.90 6.73 19.29
CA ILE A 83 12.13 5.95 19.16
C ILE A 83 13.19 6.74 18.41
N ARG A 84 14.30 7.12 19.07
CA ARG A 84 15.29 8.05 18.53
C ARG A 84 16.76 7.64 18.74
N ASP A 85 17.02 6.55 19.45
CA ASP A 85 18.34 6.05 19.77
C ASP A 85 18.37 4.52 19.79
N MET A 86 19.58 3.96 19.80
CA MET A 86 19.81 2.52 19.80
C MET A 86 19.36 1.83 21.09
N ASP A 87 19.44 2.53 22.22
CA ASP A 87 19.06 1.98 23.52
C ASP A 87 17.54 1.75 23.55
N THR A 88 16.75 2.69 23.00
CA THR A 88 15.29 2.54 22.86
C THR A 88 14.93 1.41 21.87
N VAL A 89 15.66 1.27 20.76
CA VAL A 89 15.46 0.15 19.83
C VAL A 89 15.72 -1.19 20.53
N GLU A 90 16.84 -1.31 21.24
CA GLU A 90 17.20 -2.51 21.98
C GLU A 90 16.22 -2.81 23.11
N TYR A 91 15.77 -1.78 23.81
CA TYR A 91 14.76 -1.90 24.86
C TYR A 91 13.50 -2.59 24.37
N TYR A 92 12.90 -2.12 23.27
CA TYR A 92 11.69 -2.76 22.72
C TYR A 92 11.95 -4.15 22.15
N LEU A 93 13.06 -4.35 21.42
CA LEU A 93 13.38 -5.65 20.83
C LEU A 93 13.68 -6.72 21.89
N SER A 94 14.33 -6.36 23.01
CA SER A 94 14.63 -7.28 24.11
C SER A 94 13.38 -7.68 24.88
N HIS A 95 12.31 -6.86 24.84
CA HIS A 95 11.00 -7.18 25.39
C HIS A 95 10.06 -7.90 24.39
N GLY A 96 10.60 -8.44 23.30
CA GLY A 96 9.85 -9.31 22.40
C GLY A 96 9.05 -8.59 21.31
N ILE A 97 9.26 -7.28 21.10
CA ILE A 97 8.67 -6.58 19.96
C ILE A 97 9.36 -7.03 18.68
N ASN A 98 8.59 -7.30 17.63
CA ASN A 98 9.06 -7.94 16.42
C ASN A 98 9.66 -6.96 15.41
N ARG A 99 9.14 -5.70 15.36
CA ARG A 99 9.60 -4.66 14.42
C ARG A 99 9.46 -3.27 15.01
N ILE A 100 10.50 -2.47 14.84
CA ILE A 100 10.58 -1.08 15.31
C ILE A 100 10.38 -0.17 14.12
N ILE A 101 9.54 0.86 14.30
CA ILE A 101 9.23 1.86 13.26
C ILE A 101 9.96 3.15 13.60
N LEU A 102 10.87 3.55 12.73
CA LEU A 102 11.59 4.82 12.81
C LEU A 102 10.92 5.83 11.87
N GLY A 103 10.28 6.86 12.42
CA GLY A 103 9.64 7.93 11.65
C GLY A 103 10.58 9.13 11.50
N SER A 104 10.36 10.19 12.29
CA SER A 104 11.14 11.45 12.24
C SER A 104 12.65 11.27 12.37
N ALA A 105 13.10 10.22 13.08
CA ALA A 105 14.51 9.87 13.19
C ALA A 105 15.14 9.57 11.83
N ALA A 106 14.41 8.96 10.91
CA ALA A 106 14.90 8.63 9.58
C ALA A 106 15.17 9.88 8.73
N LEU A 107 14.42 10.96 8.95
CA LEU A 107 14.64 12.23 8.27
C LEU A 107 15.83 13.00 8.85
N HIS A 108 15.94 13.03 10.20
CA HIS A 108 16.90 13.91 10.90
C HIS A 108 18.25 13.23 11.18
N ASN A 109 18.27 11.90 11.31
CA ASN A 109 19.50 11.15 11.64
C ASN A 109 19.56 9.83 10.83
N PRO A 110 19.86 9.88 9.52
CA PRO A 110 19.96 8.68 8.69
C PRO A 110 21.08 7.72 9.13
N GLU A 111 22.13 8.21 9.81
CA GLU A 111 23.19 7.34 10.33
C GLU A 111 22.69 6.45 11.47
N PHE A 112 21.83 6.95 12.34
CA PHE A 112 21.15 6.11 13.34
C PHE A 112 20.34 4.99 12.67
N VAL A 113 19.60 5.30 11.58
CA VAL A 113 18.87 4.28 10.83
C VAL A 113 19.81 3.24 10.24
N ARG A 114 20.94 3.67 9.68
CA ARG A 114 21.98 2.77 9.13
C ARG A 114 22.52 1.82 10.20
N GLU A 115 22.84 2.35 11.38
CA GLU A 115 23.30 1.57 12.51
C GLU A 115 22.27 0.54 12.96
N ALA A 116 20.99 0.99 13.13
CA ALA A 116 19.89 0.13 13.52
C ALA A 116 19.65 -1.00 12.49
N VAL A 117 19.64 -0.66 11.20
CA VAL A 117 19.46 -1.64 10.11
C VAL A 117 20.64 -2.62 10.06
N LYS A 118 21.88 -2.13 10.22
CA LYS A 118 23.07 -3.00 10.26
C LYS A 118 23.01 -4.01 11.40
N LYS A 119 22.54 -3.60 12.60
CA LYS A 119 22.46 -4.46 13.79
C LYS A 119 21.23 -5.39 13.77
N TYR A 120 20.07 -4.91 13.33
CA TYR A 120 18.80 -5.59 13.51
C TYR A 120 18.09 -5.98 12.20
N GLY A 121 18.56 -5.51 11.05
CA GLY A 121 18.07 -5.91 9.72
C GLY A 121 16.57 -5.72 9.55
N LYS A 122 15.87 -6.81 9.23
CA LYS A 122 14.43 -6.84 8.97
C LYS A 122 13.52 -6.45 10.16
N LYS A 123 14.10 -6.28 11.35
CA LYS A 123 13.38 -5.81 12.53
C LYS A 123 13.23 -4.28 12.56
N ILE A 124 13.80 -3.57 11.59
CA ILE A 124 13.66 -2.12 11.44
C ILE A 124 12.80 -1.82 10.23
N ALA A 125 11.78 -1.00 10.42
CA ALA A 125 10.97 -0.36 9.40
C ALA A 125 11.11 1.15 9.49
N VAL A 126 10.88 1.85 8.37
CA VAL A 126 10.86 3.31 8.35
C VAL A 126 9.47 3.79 7.94
N GLY A 127 8.92 4.72 8.71
CA GLY A 127 7.71 5.47 8.40
C GLY A 127 8.02 6.67 7.52
N ILE A 128 7.33 6.78 6.38
CA ILE A 128 7.37 7.92 5.46
C ILE A 128 5.97 8.51 5.41
N ASP A 129 5.75 9.53 6.20
CA ASP A 129 4.47 10.23 6.27
C ASP A 129 4.51 11.41 5.30
N ALA A 130 3.68 11.37 4.27
CA ALA A 130 3.69 12.33 3.17
C ALA A 130 2.53 13.32 3.27
N LEU A 131 2.86 14.60 3.17
CA LEU A 131 1.91 15.70 3.05
C LEU A 131 2.23 16.50 1.78
N LYS A 132 1.32 16.54 0.82
CA LYS A 132 1.52 17.22 -0.48
C LYS A 132 2.81 16.81 -1.20
N GLY A 133 3.19 15.53 -1.12
CA GLY A 133 4.39 15.02 -1.76
C GLY A 133 5.70 15.23 -0.99
N LYS A 134 5.66 15.88 0.18
CA LYS A 134 6.81 16.10 1.04
C LYS A 134 6.70 15.31 2.33
N VAL A 135 7.84 14.89 2.88
CA VAL A 135 7.89 14.14 4.14
C VAL A 135 7.58 15.05 5.32
N ALA A 136 6.65 14.63 6.17
CA ALA A 136 6.36 15.25 7.45
C ALA A 136 7.12 14.56 8.59
N ALA A 137 7.37 15.30 9.66
CA ALA A 137 8.09 14.84 10.85
C ALA A 137 7.43 15.33 12.13
N GLU A 138 7.97 14.88 13.27
CA GLU A 138 7.57 15.33 14.62
C GLU A 138 6.08 15.14 14.92
N GLY A 139 5.55 13.94 14.60
CA GLY A 139 4.12 13.65 14.74
C GLY A 139 3.26 14.53 13.82
N TRP A 140 3.78 14.80 12.61
CA TRP A 140 3.15 15.56 11.52
C TRP A 140 3.05 17.08 11.77
N THR A 141 3.71 17.59 12.80
CA THR A 141 3.70 19.04 13.12
C THR A 141 4.73 19.84 12.33
N ALA A 142 5.73 19.19 11.76
CA ALA A 142 6.76 19.81 10.93
C ALA A 142 6.77 19.20 9.53
N GLN A 143 6.80 20.03 8.50
CA GLN A 143 6.94 19.61 7.11
C GLN A 143 8.38 19.85 6.66
N SER A 144 8.97 18.88 5.95
CA SER A 144 10.29 19.03 5.32
C SER A 144 10.18 19.38 3.84
N GLU A 145 11.31 19.75 3.22
CA GLU A 145 11.41 19.92 1.76
C GLU A 145 11.73 18.61 1.03
N VAL A 146 11.95 17.51 1.76
CA VAL A 146 12.34 16.23 1.18
C VAL A 146 11.13 15.57 0.51
N ASP A 147 11.27 15.19 -0.75
CA ASP A 147 10.27 14.44 -1.50
C ASP A 147 10.17 13.00 -0.94
N TYR A 148 8.94 12.45 -0.86
CA TYR A 148 8.71 11.13 -0.31
C TYR A 148 9.35 9.99 -1.12
N LEU A 149 9.47 10.13 -2.46
CA LEU A 149 10.18 9.14 -3.30
C LEU A 149 11.69 9.22 -3.10
N GLU A 150 12.21 10.42 -2.95
CA GLU A 150 13.63 10.63 -2.61
C GLU A 150 13.95 10.00 -1.26
N MET A 151 13.09 10.19 -0.26
CA MET A 151 13.22 9.57 1.05
C MET A 151 13.18 8.04 0.96
N ALA A 152 12.25 7.47 0.19
CA ALA A 152 12.15 6.03 0.00
C ALA A 152 13.44 5.44 -0.59
N LYS A 153 14.02 6.06 -1.61
CA LYS A 153 15.29 5.65 -2.22
C LYS A 153 16.46 5.75 -1.24
N ARG A 154 16.55 6.86 -0.49
CA ARG A 154 17.58 7.01 0.55
C ARG A 154 17.51 5.89 1.60
N MET A 155 16.31 5.47 1.99
CA MET A 155 16.13 4.39 2.96
C MET A 155 16.48 3.02 2.35
N GLU A 156 16.17 2.79 1.08
CA GLU A 156 16.62 1.61 0.35
C GLU A 156 18.15 1.52 0.30
N ASP A 157 18.84 2.63 -0.03
CA ASP A 157 20.31 2.70 -0.07
C ASP A 157 20.96 2.42 1.30
N ILE A 158 20.26 2.73 2.38
CA ILE A 158 20.68 2.39 3.76
C ILE A 158 20.51 0.90 4.04
N GLY A 159 19.64 0.19 3.29
CA GLY A 159 19.33 -1.22 3.46
C GLY A 159 18.03 -1.50 4.23
N VAL A 160 17.17 -0.49 4.39
CA VAL A 160 15.84 -0.65 4.96
C VAL A 160 15.00 -1.58 4.08
N ARG A 161 14.33 -2.57 4.69
CA ARG A 161 13.52 -3.55 3.97
C ARG A 161 12.03 -3.28 4.01
N TYR A 162 11.54 -2.50 4.94
CA TYR A 162 10.12 -2.21 5.14
C TYR A 162 9.91 -0.71 5.22
N LEU A 163 9.06 -0.19 4.34
CA LEU A 163 8.63 1.20 4.34
C LEU A 163 7.13 1.26 4.61
N ILE A 164 6.73 1.97 5.66
CA ILE A 164 5.35 2.30 5.94
C ILE A 164 5.09 3.66 5.31
N VAL A 165 4.24 3.70 4.29
CA VAL A 165 3.99 4.92 3.51
C VAL A 165 2.59 5.42 3.79
N THR A 166 2.50 6.59 4.43
CA THR A 166 1.24 7.23 4.84
C THR A 166 0.96 8.48 4.00
N ASP A 167 -0.22 8.56 3.39
CA ASP A 167 -0.75 9.86 2.94
C ASP A 167 -1.54 10.50 4.07
N ILE A 168 -0.99 11.56 4.66
CA ILE A 168 -1.59 12.27 5.81
C ILE A 168 -2.99 12.80 5.47
N TYR A 169 -3.21 13.28 4.22
CA TYR A 169 -4.53 13.74 3.80
C TYR A 169 -5.59 12.65 3.77
N LYS A 170 -5.17 11.39 3.66
CA LYS A 170 -6.06 10.23 3.65
C LYS A 170 -6.27 9.64 5.03
N ASP A 171 -5.33 9.89 5.97
CA ASP A 171 -5.39 9.24 7.27
C ASP A 171 -6.60 9.68 8.10
N GLY A 172 -7.31 8.72 8.66
CA GLY A 172 -8.53 8.93 9.44
C GLY A 172 -9.77 9.33 8.63
N THR A 173 -9.66 9.59 7.30
CA THR A 173 -10.77 10.08 6.46
C THR A 173 -11.70 9.00 5.94
N MET A 174 -11.25 7.74 5.87
CA MET A 174 -11.99 6.62 5.26
C MET A 174 -12.38 6.85 3.77
N ASN A 175 -11.56 7.61 3.02
CA ASN A 175 -11.79 7.96 1.61
C ASN A 175 -10.90 7.18 0.64
N GLY A 176 -10.53 5.96 1.00
CA GLY A 176 -9.61 5.11 0.24
C GLY A 176 -8.14 5.54 0.31
N PRO A 177 -7.20 4.60 0.15
CA PRO A 177 -5.76 4.86 0.15
C PRO A 177 -5.33 5.65 -1.09
N ASN A 178 -4.17 6.30 -1.03
CA ASN A 178 -3.59 6.97 -2.19
C ASN A 178 -2.85 5.96 -3.09
N LEU A 179 -3.60 5.26 -3.94
CA LEU A 179 -3.05 4.23 -4.85
C LEU A 179 -1.99 4.81 -5.79
N VAL A 180 -2.13 6.08 -6.23
CA VAL A 180 -1.16 6.75 -7.11
C VAL A 180 0.20 6.90 -6.43
N MET A 181 0.19 7.36 -5.18
CA MET A 181 1.42 7.53 -4.39
C MET A 181 2.07 6.17 -4.12
N LEU A 182 1.27 5.19 -3.68
CA LEU A 182 1.74 3.85 -3.35
C LEU A 182 2.31 3.12 -4.58
N ASP A 183 1.69 3.23 -5.75
CA ASP A 183 2.22 2.66 -6.99
C ASP A 183 3.58 3.29 -7.36
N LYS A 184 3.70 4.61 -7.25
CA LYS A 184 4.97 5.31 -7.52
C LYS A 184 6.09 4.82 -6.59
N VAL A 185 5.84 4.69 -5.29
CA VAL A 185 6.86 4.18 -4.35
C VAL A 185 7.18 2.72 -4.66
N ASN A 186 6.15 1.88 -4.84
CA ASN A 186 6.32 0.44 -5.07
C ASN A 186 7.11 0.12 -6.36
N ARG A 187 7.08 1.02 -7.34
CA ARG A 187 7.91 0.92 -8.55
C ARG A 187 9.30 1.50 -8.38
N ALA A 188 9.47 2.47 -7.48
CA ALA A 188 10.73 3.21 -7.35
C ALA A 188 11.77 2.49 -6.49
N VAL A 189 11.32 1.56 -5.62
CA VAL A 189 12.19 0.84 -4.69
C VAL A 189 11.82 -0.64 -4.62
N SER A 190 12.76 -1.48 -4.21
CA SER A 190 12.56 -2.93 -3.97
C SER A 190 12.11 -3.26 -2.54
N CYS A 191 11.96 -2.26 -1.69
CA CYS A 191 11.50 -2.40 -0.31
C CYS A 191 10.06 -2.96 -0.25
N ASN A 192 9.76 -3.67 0.81
CA ASN A 192 8.39 -4.08 1.14
C ASN A 192 7.57 -2.88 1.58
N ILE A 193 6.59 -2.48 0.77
CA ILE A 193 5.74 -1.32 1.07
C ILE A 193 4.54 -1.75 1.91
N ILE A 194 4.32 -1.06 3.02
CA ILE A 194 3.12 -1.16 3.86
C ILE A 194 2.33 0.13 3.67
N ALA A 195 1.14 -0.01 3.11
CA ALA A 195 0.25 1.11 2.85
C ALA A 195 -0.42 1.58 4.14
N SER A 196 -0.46 2.88 4.38
CA SER A 196 -1.11 3.50 5.52
C SER A 196 -1.92 4.73 5.12
N GLY A 197 -3.02 4.96 5.82
CA GLY A 197 -3.93 6.08 5.61
C GLY A 197 -5.06 5.79 4.60
N GLY A 198 -6.30 6.04 5.02
CA GLY A 198 -7.50 6.05 4.18
C GLY A 198 -8.19 4.72 3.94
N VAL A 199 -7.60 3.57 4.27
CA VAL A 199 -8.24 2.26 4.08
C VAL A 199 -9.61 2.23 4.74
N SER A 200 -10.67 2.00 3.95
CA SER A 200 -12.05 2.17 4.37
C SER A 200 -12.93 0.94 4.20
N ASN A 201 -12.68 0.12 3.18
CA ASN A 201 -13.55 -0.99 2.81
C ASN A 201 -12.78 -2.13 2.13
N LEU A 202 -13.50 -3.21 1.80
CA LEU A 202 -12.91 -4.40 1.20
C LEU A 202 -12.32 -4.16 -0.20
N LYS A 203 -12.90 -3.22 -0.97
CA LYS A 203 -12.38 -2.83 -2.29
C LYS A 203 -10.96 -2.28 -2.17
N ASP A 204 -10.70 -1.43 -1.17
CA ASP A 204 -9.36 -0.88 -0.94
C ASP A 204 -8.33 -1.98 -0.68
N ILE A 205 -8.71 -3.03 0.07
CA ILE A 205 -7.85 -4.19 0.32
C ILE A 205 -7.54 -4.95 -0.97
N VAL A 206 -8.55 -5.15 -1.82
CA VAL A 206 -8.36 -5.80 -3.13
C VAL A 206 -7.41 -4.97 -4.01
N ASP A 207 -7.62 -3.66 -4.09
CA ASP A 207 -6.82 -2.76 -4.91
C ASP A 207 -5.36 -2.69 -4.43
N LEU A 208 -5.13 -2.58 -3.11
CA LEU A 208 -3.79 -2.61 -2.51
C LEU A 208 -3.07 -3.95 -2.74
N ASN A 209 -3.80 -5.06 -2.57
CA ASN A 209 -3.23 -6.39 -2.83
C ASN A 209 -2.83 -6.56 -4.29
N ALA A 210 -3.65 -6.05 -5.20
CA ALA A 210 -3.38 -6.07 -6.62
C ALA A 210 -2.20 -5.15 -7.01
N LEU A 211 -1.99 -4.00 -6.34
CA LEU A 211 -0.76 -3.21 -6.49
C LEU A 211 0.50 -3.98 -6.06
N GLY A 212 0.34 -5.10 -5.33
CA GLY A 212 1.44 -5.93 -4.84
C GLY A 212 2.21 -5.28 -3.71
N VAL A 213 1.58 -4.40 -2.92
CA VAL A 213 2.17 -3.92 -1.68
C VAL A 213 2.27 -5.07 -0.67
N TYR A 214 3.27 -5.03 0.17
CA TYR A 214 3.53 -6.06 1.16
C TYR A 214 2.46 -6.15 2.24
N GLY A 215 1.97 -4.99 2.70
CA GLY A 215 0.98 -4.89 3.77
C GLY A 215 0.07 -3.69 3.66
N ALA A 216 -1.02 -3.71 4.44
CA ALA A 216 -1.92 -2.59 4.60
C ALA A 216 -2.29 -2.41 6.07
N ILE A 217 -2.14 -1.19 6.58
CA ILE A 217 -2.58 -0.79 7.91
C ILE A 217 -4.03 -0.35 7.83
N ALA A 218 -4.88 -0.96 8.65
CA ALA A 218 -6.28 -0.62 8.79
C ALA A 218 -6.58 -0.17 10.22
N GLY A 219 -7.03 1.05 10.39
CA GLY A 219 -7.34 1.64 11.69
C GLY A 219 -8.83 1.93 11.83
N LYS A 220 -9.25 3.17 11.60
CA LYS A 220 -10.61 3.67 11.83
C LYS A 220 -11.71 2.78 11.25
N SER A 221 -11.48 2.24 10.05
CA SER A 221 -12.47 1.39 9.36
C SER A 221 -12.81 0.10 10.11
N ILE A 222 -11.87 -0.46 10.90
CA ILE A 222 -12.13 -1.64 11.74
C ILE A 222 -12.99 -1.24 12.94
N TYR A 223 -12.64 -0.17 13.64
CA TYR A 223 -13.39 0.30 14.82
C TYR A 223 -14.82 0.73 14.48
N THR A 224 -15.02 1.36 13.32
CA THR A 224 -16.36 1.75 12.82
C THR A 224 -17.13 0.60 12.17
N LYS A 225 -16.51 -0.61 12.07
CA LYS A 225 -17.05 -1.79 11.39
C LYS A 225 -17.36 -1.59 9.90
N ALA A 226 -16.77 -0.56 9.28
CA ALA A 226 -16.85 -0.35 7.83
C ALA A 226 -16.01 -1.39 7.06
N LEU A 227 -14.98 -1.92 7.70
CA LEU A 227 -14.16 -3.02 7.21
C LEU A 227 -14.17 -4.17 8.22
N ASP A 228 -14.67 -5.31 7.80
CA ASP A 228 -14.54 -6.57 8.55
C ASP A 228 -13.12 -7.10 8.40
N LEU A 229 -12.42 -7.31 9.53
CA LEU A 229 -11.02 -7.71 9.54
C LEU A 229 -10.81 -9.11 8.97
N THR A 230 -11.69 -10.06 9.29
CA THR A 230 -11.60 -11.43 8.77
C THR A 230 -11.80 -11.45 7.25
N ALA A 231 -12.77 -10.68 6.74
CA ALA A 231 -12.99 -10.54 5.30
C ALA A 231 -11.78 -9.87 4.62
N ALA A 232 -11.19 -8.84 5.22
CA ALA A 232 -9.99 -8.17 4.72
C ALA A 232 -8.79 -9.12 4.63
N ILE A 233 -8.54 -9.92 5.66
CA ILE A 233 -7.48 -10.94 5.69
C ILE A 233 -7.72 -11.97 4.59
N THR A 234 -8.95 -12.47 4.45
CA THR A 234 -9.30 -13.44 3.43
C THR A 234 -9.09 -12.89 2.01
N ALA A 235 -9.52 -11.65 1.75
CA ALA A 235 -9.34 -10.99 0.47
C ALA A 235 -7.86 -10.76 0.15
N SER A 236 -7.06 -10.39 1.16
CA SER A 236 -5.62 -10.17 0.99
C SER A 236 -4.83 -11.43 0.60
N GLN A 237 -5.36 -12.62 0.90
CA GLN A 237 -4.73 -13.91 0.57
C GLN A 237 -5.10 -14.40 -0.84
N ARG A 238 -6.29 -14.09 -1.34
CA ARG A 238 -6.81 -14.59 -2.63
C ARG A 238 -6.02 -14.13 -3.86
N LEU A 239 -5.33 -12.98 -3.76
CA LEU A 239 -4.53 -12.41 -4.84
C LEU A 239 -3.01 -12.56 -4.59
N SER A 240 -2.61 -13.16 -3.48
CA SER A 240 -1.20 -13.36 -3.17
C SER A 240 -0.59 -14.44 -4.05
N GLY A 241 0.19 -14.02 -5.02
CA GLY A 241 1.19 -14.86 -5.61
C GLY A 241 0.84 -15.51 -6.93
N LYS A 242 0.92 -14.73 -7.97
CA LYS A 242 1.79 -15.09 -9.09
C LYS A 242 2.33 -13.77 -9.66
N SER A 243 3.64 -13.57 -9.59
CA SER A 243 4.34 -12.68 -10.50
C SER A 243 3.80 -13.00 -11.90
N PHE A 244 3.31 -11.97 -12.61
CA PHE A 244 2.91 -12.12 -13.99
C PHE A 244 4.20 -12.30 -14.79
N LYS A 245 4.77 -13.53 -14.76
CA LYS A 245 5.93 -13.92 -15.56
C LYS A 245 5.42 -14.83 -16.65
N CYS A 246 5.53 -14.36 -17.87
CA CYS A 246 5.49 -15.24 -19.03
C CYS A 246 6.76 -16.11 -19.01
N SER A 247 6.63 -17.41 -19.15
CA SER A 247 7.78 -18.28 -19.39
C SER A 247 8.25 -18.11 -20.84
N GLU A 248 9.52 -18.41 -21.13
CA GLU A 248 10.05 -18.37 -22.51
C GLU A 248 9.20 -19.23 -23.49
N GLU A 249 8.64 -20.33 -23.00
CA GLU A 249 7.71 -21.18 -23.76
C GLU A 249 6.35 -20.48 -24.04
N GLU A 250 5.93 -19.54 -23.17
CA GLU A 250 4.67 -18.79 -23.35
C GLU A 250 4.84 -17.59 -24.29
N GLU A 251 6.04 -17.06 -24.49
CA GLU A 251 6.30 -16.01 -25.49
C GLU A 251 6.08 -16.52 -26.92
N ASP A 252 6.47 -17.74 -27.22
CA ASP A 252 6.23 -18.37 -28.54
C ASP A 252 4.74 -18.62 -28.80
N HIS A 253 3.92 -18.74 -27.76
CA HIS A 253 2.49 -18.91 -27.87
C HIS A 253 1.72 -17.59 -28.15
N LEU A 254 2.34 -16.42 -28.01
CA LEU A 254 1.69 -15.13 -28.31
C LEU A 254 1.32 -14.97 -29.79
N GLU A 255 2.05 -15.63 -30.70
CA GLU A 255 1.80 -15.59 -32.13
C GLU A 255 0.35 -16.01 -32.51
N ARG A 256 -0.28 -16.89 -31.73
CA ARG A 256 -1.63 -17.37 -32.00
C ARG A 256 -2.67 -16.26 -31.97
N TYR A 257 -2.49 -15.25 -31.09
CA TYR A 257 -3.42 -14.13 -30.93
C TYR A 257 -3.33 -13.12 -32.06
N PHE A 258 -2.23 -13.12 -32.83
CA PHE A 258 -1.97 -12.17 -33.91
C PHE A 258 -2.07 -12.78 -35.30
N LYS A 259 -2.59 -14.03 -35.42
CA LYS A 259 -2.76 -14.69 -36.70
C LYS A 259 -3.78 -14.01 -37.61
N LYS A 260 -4.85 -13.46 -37.07
CA LYS A 260 -5.92 -12.80 -37.82
C LYS A 260 -5.62 -11.32 -38.09
N SER A 261 -4.88 -10.63 -37.19
CA SER A 261 -4.56 -9.23 -37.30
C SER A 261 -3.32 -8.91 -36.49
N GLU A 262 -2.46 -8.02 -37.01
CA GLU A 262 -1.30 -7.50 -36.27
C GLU A 262 -1.68 -6.65 -35.05
N LEU A 263 -2.92 -6.14 -35.03
CA LEU A 263 -3.48 -5.37 -33.93
C LEU A 263 -4.80 -5.97 -33.49
N ILE A 264 -4.89 -6.30 -32.20
CA ILE A 264 -6.11 -6.84 -31.60
C ILE A 264 -6.69 -5.85 -30.60
N PRO A 265 -8.04 -5.76 -30.51
CA PRO A 265 -8.69 -4.95 -29.48
C PRO A 265 -8.40 -5.51 -28.11
N CYS A 266 -8.26 -4.60 -27.15
CA CYS A 266 -8.02 -4.91 -25.75
C CYS A 266 -9.02 -4.13 -24.90
N ILE A 267 -9.99 -4.84 -24.32
CA ILE A 267 -10.96 -4.30 -23.37
C ILE A 267 -10.27 -4.28 -22.00
N VAL A 268 -10.25 -3.13 -21.36
CA VAL A 268 -9.70 -2.97 -20.00
C VAL A 268 -10.83 -2.85 -19.01
N GLN A 269 -10.80 -3.69 -17.99
CA GLN A 269 -11.86 -3.79 -16.97
C GLN A 269 -11.26 -3.66 -15.58
N GLU A 270 -11.92 -2.89 -14.70
CA GLU A 270 -11.57 -2.83 -13.28
C GLU A 270 -11.74 -4.20 -12.61
N ALA A 271 -10.70 -4.72 -11.98
CA ALA A 271 -10.72 -6.06 -11.39
C ALA A 271 -11.70 -6.19 -10.22
N SER A 272 -11.89 -5.13 -9.45
CA SER A 272 -12.72 -5.13 -8.23
C SER A 272 -14.21 -4.91 -8.49
N THR A 273 -14.57 -4.14 -9.54
CA THR A 273 -15.96 -3.77 -9.84
C THR A 273 -16.51 -4.44 -11.10
N ASN A 274 -15.65 -4.95 -11.98
CA ASN A 274 -15.94 -5.38 -13.35
C ASN A 274 -16.43 -4.22 -14.25
N GLU A 275 -16.23 -2.97 -13.88
CA GLU A 275 -16.52 -1.83 -14.74
C GLU A 275 -15.57 -1.81 -15.93
N VAL A 276 -16.09 -1.59 -17.14
CA VAL A 276 -15.26 -1.43 -18.33
C VAL A 276 -14.67 -0.02 -18.32
N LEU A 277 -13.34 0.07 -18.30
CA LEU A 277 -12.62 1.32 -18.16
C LEU A 277 -12.32 1.98 -19.50
N MET A 278 -11.82 1.21 -20.45
CA MET A 278 -11.42 1.69 -21.78
C MET A 278 -11.27 0.55 -22.76
N LEU A 279 -11.15 0.90 -24.05
CA LEU A 279 -10.70 0.03 -25.12
C LEU A 279 -9.46 0.63 -25.76
N ALA A 280 -8.45 -0.19 -25.97
CA ALA A 280 -7.22 0.16 -26.69
C ALA A 280 -6.85 -0.99 -27.64
N TYR A 281 -5.68 -0.90 -28.27
CA TYR A 281 -5.18 -1.93 -29.15
C TYR A 281 -3.80 -2.42 -28.69
N MET A 282 -3.58 -3.72 -28.82
CA MET A 282 -2.28 -4.33 -28.59
C MET A 282 -1.75 -4.95 -29.88
N ASN A 283 -0.46 -4.81 -30.10
CA ASN A 283 0.33 -5.66 -30.99
C ASN A 283 1.15 -6.65 -30.15
N ARG A 284 1.86 -7.58 -30.80
CA ARG A 284 2.67 -8.59 -30.12
C ARG A 284 3.64 -7.96 -29.11
N GLU A 285 4.34 -6.89 -29.49
CA GLU A 285 5.33 -6.23 -28.64
C GLU A 285 4.69 -5.56 -27.39
N SER A 286 3.54 -4.88 -27.55
CA SER A 286 2.84 -4.30 -26.40
C SER A 286 2.26 -5.37 -25.47
N MET A 287 1.81 -6.49 -26.01
CA MET A 287 1.36 -7.64 -25.21
C MET A 287 2.53 -8.24 -24.40
N ALA A 288 3.66 -8.52 -25.05
CA ALA A 288 4.87 -9.01 -24.39
C ALA A 288 5.33 -8.06 -23.26
N LYS A 289 5.41 -6.75 -23.53
CA LYS A 289 5.75 -5.74 -22.52
C LYS A 289 4.73 -5.69 -21.37
N THR A 290 3.45 -5.90 -21.65
CA THR A 290 2.41 -5.97 -20.61
C THR A 290 2.64 -7.18 -19.71
N LEU A 291 2.97 -8.33 -20.27
CA LEU A 291 3.27 -9.56 -19.53
C LEU A 291 4.58 -9.42 -18.73
N GLU A 292 5.62 -8.84 -19.31
CA GLU A 292 6.91 -8.63 -18.68
C GLU A 292 6.82 -7.66 -17.49
N THR A 293 6.14 -6.51 -17.68
CA THR A 293 6.13 -5.43 -16.69
C THR A 293 5.00 -5.54 -15.67
N GLY A 294 3.94 -6.32 -15.98
CA GLY A 294 2.72 -6.39 -15.18
C GLY A 294 1.85 -5.12 -15.25
N TYR A 295 2.16 -4.20 -16.18
CA TYR A 295 1.41 -2.97 -16.44
C TYR A 295 0.99 -2.89 -17.90
N THR A 296 -0.18 -2.27 -18.18
CA THR A 296 -0.70 -2.24 -19.53
C THR A 296 0.17 -1.40 -20.48
N TRP A 297 0.59 -2.05 -21.57
CA TRP A 297 1.19 -1.44 -22.74
C TRP A 297 0.25 -1.61 -23.92
N PHE A 298 0.12 -0.57 -24.72
CA PHE A 298 -0.75 -0.54 -25.88
C PHE A 298 0.01 -0.06 -27.11
N TYR A 299 -0.59 -0.28 -28.28
CA TYR A 299 -0.12 0.28 -29.53
C TYR A 299 -1.07 1.37 -30.02
N SER A 300 -0.54 2.56 -30.23
CA SER A 300 -1.29 3.69 -30.77
C SER A 300 -1.38 3.62 -32.28
N ARG A 301 -2.57 3.36 -32.82
CA ARG A 301 -2.82 3.30 -34.27
C ARG A 301 -2.50 4.61 -34.98
N SER A 302 -2.78 5.75 -34.37
CA SER A 302 -2.56 7.08 -34.96
C SER A 302 -1.09 7.51 -34.92
N ARG A 303 -0.37 7.16 -33.82
CA ARG A 303 1.03 7.53 -33.62
C ARG A 303 2.01 6.44 -34.08
N GLN A 304 1.50 5.24 -34.34
CA GLN A 304 2.30 4.04 -34.69
C GLN A 304 3.44 3.77 -33.70
N THR A 305 3.15 3.95 -32.39
CA THR A 305 4.13 3.76 -31.32
C THR A 305 3.50 3.03 -30.15
N LEU A 306 4.34 2.34 -29.41
CA LEU A 306 3.97 1.79 -28.11
C LEU A 306 3.76 2.91 -27.09
N TRP A 307 2.87 2.68 -26.14
CA TRP A 307 2.71 3.55 -25.01
C TRP A 307 2.29 2.75 -23.76
N ASN A 308 2.89 3.09 -22.64
CA ASN A 308 2.53 2.56 -21.32
C ASN A 308 1.46 3.46 -20.70
N LYS A 309 0.36 2.87 -20.26
CA LYS A 309 -0.72 3.63 -19.62
C LYS A 309 -0.23 4.22 -18.30
N GLY A 310 -0.29 5.53 -18.19
CA GLY A 310 0.11 6.26 -17.00
C GLY A 310 1.58 6.68 -16.96
N ALA A 311 2.41 6.38 -17.95
CA ALA A 311 3.81 6.77 -17.96
C ALA A 311 4.05 8.29 -17.76
N THR A 312 3.15 9.14 -18.27
CA THR A 312 3.23 10.59 -18.12
C THR A 312 2.32 11.11 -16.99
N SER A 313 1.10 10.58 -16.88
CA SER A 313 0.07 11.10 -15.96
C SER A 313 0.14 10.46 -14.56
N GLY A 314 0.84 9.35 -14.38
CA GLY A 314 0.79 8.53 -13.18
C GLY A 314 -0.51 7.72 -13.02
N HIS A 315 -1.43 7.79 -13.99
CA HIS A 315 -2.69 7.04 -13.98
C HIS A 315 -2.47 5.66 -14.61
N THR A 316 -1.95 4.74 -13.81
CA THR A 316 -1.46 3.43 -14.26
C THR A 316 -2.53 2.34 -14.20
N GLN A 317 -2.28 1.22 -14.88
CA GLN A 317 -3.13 0.04 -14.88
C GLN A 317 -2.26 -1.19 -14.59
N LYS A 318 -2.30 -1.68 -13.34
CA LYS A 318 -1.62 -2.92 -12.98
C LYS A 318 -2.47 -4.11 -13.39
N VAL A 319 -1.90 -5.02 -14.16
CA VAL A 319 -2.58 -6.20 -14.68
C VAL A 319 -2.77 -7.25 -13.57
N ILE A 320 -3.99 -7.74 -13.43
CA ILE A 320 -4.37 -8.82 -12.53
C ILE A 320 -4.53 -10.13 -13.30
N SER A 321 -5.18 -10.06 -14.46
CA SER A 321 -5.38 -11.20 -15.35
C SER A 321 -5.63 -10.71 -16.76
N MET A 322 -5.29 -11.57 -17.73
CA MET A 322 -5.54 -11.36 -19.15
C MET A 322 -6.21 -12.60 -19.71
N TYR A 323 -7.23 -12.40 -20.53
CA TYR A 323 -8.00 -13.44 -21.19
C TYR A 323 -8.08 -13.13 -22.68
N ALA A 324 -8.07 -14.15 -23.51
CA ALA A 324 -8.50 -14.05 -24.89
C ALA A 324 -9.97 -14.50 -25.00
N ASP A 325 -10.67 -14.03 -26.02
CA ASP A 325 -12.00 -14.53 -26.35
C ASP A 325 -11.94 -15.92 -27.03
N CYS A 326 -13.09 -16.41 -27.46
CA CYS A 326 -13.21 -17.80 -27.93
C CYS A 326 -12.47 -18.11 -29.25
N ASP A 327 -12.11 -17.11 -30.02
CA ASP A 327 -11.43 -17.25 -31.31
C ASP A 327 -10.10 -16.46 -31.41
N ASP A 328 -9.58 -16.08 -30.23
CA ASP A 328 -8.24 -15.52 -30.00
C ASP A 328 -7.98 -14.18 -30.74
N ASP A 329 -9.00 -13.34 -30.94
CA ASP A 329 -8.83 -12.05 -31.63
C ASP A 329 -9.20 -10.80 -30.82
N THR A 330 -9.63 -10.98 -29.57
CA THR A 330 -9.92 -9.90 -28.62
C THR A 330 -9.38 -10.24 -27.23
N LEU A 331 -8.79 -9.25 -26.55
CA LEU A 331 -8.30 -9.40 -25.18
C LEU A 331 -9.21 -8.71 -24.17
N LEU A 332 -9.43 -9.38 -23.04
CA LEU A 332 -9.97 -8.78 -21.83
C LEU A 332 -8.86 -8.72 -20.76
N VAL A 333 -8.46 -7.52 -20.37
CA VAL A 333 -7.44 -7.30 -19.35
C VAL A 333 -8.07 -6.73 -18.09
N LYS A 334 -8.04 -7.50 -17.02
CA LYS A 334 -8.48 -7.03 -15.69
C LYS A 334 -7.33 -6.34 -14.99
N VAL A 335 -7.58 -5.12 -14.51
CA VAL A 335 -6.54 -4.26 -13.91
C VAL A 335 -7.00 -3.67 -12.59
N VAL A 336 -6.02 -3.23 -11.79
CA VAL A 336 -6.23 -2.18 -10.78
C VAL A 336 -5.90 -0.86 -11.43
N GLN A 337 -6.91 -0.01 -11.56
CA GLN A 337 -6.78 1.33 -12.12
C GLN A 337 -6.33 2.31 -11.03
N THR A 338 -5.18 2.92 -11.23
CA THR A 338 -4.71 4.02 -10.40
C THR A 338 -5.03 5.36 -11.07
N GLY A 339 -5.84 6.20 -10.42
CA GLY A 339 -6.33 7.46 -11.02
C GLY A 339 -7.37 7.25 -12.12
N ALA A 340 -7.48 8.20 -13.05
CA ALA A 340 -8.48 8.15 -14.14
C ALA A 340 -8.01 7.32 -15.33
N ALA A 341 -8.86 6.46 -15.87
CA ALA A 341 -8.56 5.76 -17.12
C ALA A 341 -8.66 6.70 -18.34
N CYS A 342 -9.63 7.62 -18.33
CA CYS A 342 -9.85 8.58 -19.39
C CYS A 342 -8.91 9.79 -19.29
N HIS A 343 -8.48 10.31 -20.45
CA HIS A 343 -7.70 11.55 -20.54
C HIS A 343 -8.48 12.80 -20.10
N THR A 344 -9.80 12.72 -20.06
CA THR A 344 -10.69 13.80 -19.56
C THR A 344 -10.75 13.87 -18.03
N GLY A 345 -10.11 12.93 -17.32
CA GLY A 345 -10.22 12.82 -15.87
C GLY A 345 -11.35 11.91 -15.38
N SER A 346 -12.18 11.36 -16.26
CA SER A 346 -13.20 10.38 -15.89
C SER A 346 -12.59 9.03 -15.53
N HIS A 347 -13.17 8.31 -14.55
CA HIS A 347 -12.74 6.97 -14.16
C HIS A 347 -12.79 5.99 -15.33
N SER A 348 -13.88 6.01 -16.09
CA SER A 348 -14.08 5.21 -17.31
C SER A 348 -14.18 6.10 -18.54
N CYS A 349 -13.80 5.55 -19.72
CA CYS A 349 -14.05 6.20 -21.01
C CYS A 349 -15.51 6.07 -21.47
N PHE A 350 -16.28 5.16 -20.88
CA PHE A 350 -17.66 4.83 -21.26
C PHE A 350 -18.69 5.58 -20.38
N TYR A 351 -18.65 6.90 -20.37
CA TYR A 351 -19.53 7.76 -19.58
C TYR A 351 -20.64 8.46 -20.38
N LYS A 352 -20.67 8.28 -21.72
CA LYS A 352 -21.70 8.85 -22.59
C LYS A 352 -22.76 7.80 -22.88
N GLU A 353 -23.94 7.93 -22.27
CA GLU A 353 -25.08 7.09 -22.58
C GLU A 353 -25.63 7.46 -23.96
N ILE A 354 -25.83 6.47 -24.83
CA ILE A 354 -26.40 6.65 -26.18
C ILE A 354 -27.88 6.29 -26.18
N ALA A 355 -28.29 5.27 -25.44
CA ALA A 355 -29.67 4.82 -25.31
C ALA A 355 -29.85 4.07 -23.97
N ARG A 356 -31.08 4.15 -23.44
CA ARG A 356 -31.53 3.35 -22.28
C ARG A 356 -32.95 2.87 -22.60
N ASN A 357 -33.23 1.56 -22.40
CA ASN A 357 -34.57 0.96 -22.50
C ASN A 357 -35.28 0.98 -21.14
#